data_f42684ea3cd6329c7515269ddbad5767
#
_entry.id   f42684ea3cd6329c7515269ddbad5767
#
_cell.length_a   1.000
_cell.length_b   1.000
_cell.length_c   1.000
_cell.angle_alpha   90.00
_cell.angle_beta   90.00
_cell.angle_gamma   90.00
#
_symmetry.space_group_name_H-M   'P 1'
#
loop_
_entity.id
_entity.type
_entity.pdbx_description
1 polymer ?
#
loop_
_entity_poly.entity_id
_entity_poly.type
_entity_poly.pdbx_seq_one_letter_code
_entity_poly.pdbx_strand_id
1 'polypeptide(L)'
;MIILKKIFLFIYVAKFKKMKKYLFYIALSFLIATSVSARKTGCEGNCKDGFGKWTYTDKTTYEGNWVGTQKQGQGVETWPNGYIYKGEFKNSMWSGKGILTFPNGATYNGEWANGFMNGEGTFTWSDGKEKKGIWKNGKFQE
;
A
#
# COMPACT_ATOMS: atom_id res chain seq x y z
N MET A 1 -69.51 -3.27 15.83
CA MET A 1 -68.63 -2.26 15.16
C MET A 1 -67.33 -1.99 15.88
N ILE A 2 -67.18 -2.32 17.17
CA ILE A 2 -65.98 -2.05 17.97
C ILE A 2 -64.90 -3.13 17.77
N ILE A 3 -65.26 -4.40 17.53
CA ILE A 3 -64.33 -5.53 17.40
C ILE A 3 -63.51 -5.46 16.10
N LEU A 4 -64.15 -5.05 14.98
CA LEU A 4 -63.44 -4.90 13.70
C LEU A 4 -62.38 -3.78 13.73
N LYS A 5 -62.62 -2.71 14.45
CA LYS A 5 -61.60 -1.61 14.61
C LYS A 5 -60.37 -2.04 15.41
N LYS A 6 -60.55 -2.90 16.43
CA LYS A 6 -59.41 -3.43 17.21
C LYS A 6 -58.57 -4.41 16.40
N ILE A 7 -59.20 -5.24 15.55
CA ILE A 7 -58.45 -6.19 14.70
C ILE A 7 -57.67 -5.44 13.62
N PHE A 8 -58.25 -4.39 13.00
CA PHE A 8 -57.55 -3.57 12.02
C PHE A 8 -56.34 -2.81 12.61
N LEU A 9 -56.50 -2.30 13.83
CA LEU A 9 -55.42 -1.61 14.54
C LEU A 9 -54.28 -2.57 14.90
N PHE A 10 -54.59 -3.81 15.29
CA PHE A 10 -53.61 -4.82 15.64
C PHE A 10 -52.81 -5.30 14.42
N ILE A 11 -53.45 -5.46 13.26
CA ILE A 11 -52.81 -5.82 11.99
C ILE A 11 -51.90 -4.65 11.50
N TYR A 12 -52.37 -3.42 11.66
CA TYR A 12 -51.60 -2.22 11.26
C TYR A 12 -50.33 -2.05 12.11
N VAL A 13 -50.43 -2.21 13.42
CA VAL A 13 -49.26 -2.12 14.34
C VAL A 13 -48.28 -3.28 14.12
N ALA A 14 -48.75 -4.50 13.86
CA ALA A 14 -47.89 -5.64 13.56
C ALA A 14 -47.15 -5.46 12.22
N LYS A 15 -47.84 -4.90 11.20
CA LYS A 15 -47.24 -4.59 9.90
C LYS A 15 -46.17 -3.47 10.00
N PHE A 16 -46.42 -2.48 10.85
CA PHE A 16 -45.47 -1.38 11.12
C PHE A 16 -44.23 -1.84 11.90
N LYS A 17 -44.39 -2.74 12.89
CA LYS A 17 -43.27 -3.35 13.59
C LYS A 17 -42.40 -4.21 12.65
N LYS A 18 -43.01 -4.95 11.74
CA LYS A 18 -42.28 -5.76 10.75
C LYS A 18 -41.53 -4.90 9.74
N MET A 19 -42.14 -3.80 9.28
CA MET A 19 -41.47 -2.80 8.40
C MET A 19 -40.30 -2.10 9.07
N LYS A 20 -40.40 -1.69 10.35
CA LYS A 20 -39.29 -1.10 11.08
C LYS A 20 -38.10 -2.04 11.22
N LYS A 21 -38.38 -3.35 11.39
CA LYS A 21 -37.32 -4.36 11.44
C LYS A 21 -36.61 -4.53 10.10
N TYR A 22 -37.35 -4.49 8.97
CA TYR A 22 -36.75 -4.55 7.63
C TYR A 22 -35.98 -3.28 7.29
N LEU A 23 -36.48 -2.10 7.66
CA LEU A 23 -35.76 -0.83 7.49
C LEU A 23 -34.49 -0.79 8.33
N PHE A 24 -34.48 -1.39 9.53
CA PHE A 24 -33.30 -1.50 10.36
C PHE A 24 -32.25 -2.45 9.73
N TYR A 25 -32.66 -3.57 9.14
CA TYR A 25 -31.75 -4.48 8.43
C TYR A 25 -31.21 -3.87 7.13
N ILE A 26 -32.00 -3.10 6.39
CA ILE A 26 -31.58 -2.38 5.20
C ILE A 26 -30.59 -1.27 5.59
N ALA A 27 -30.83 -0.51 6.65
CA ALA A 27 -29.92 0.50 7.15
C ALA A 27 -28.60 -0.12 7.66
N LEU A 28 -28.68 -1.29 8.34
CA LEU A 28 -27.49 -2.00 8.83
C LEU A 28 -26.69 -2.62 7.67
N SER A 29 -27.34 -3.12 6.61
CA SER A 29 -26.65 -3.62 5.42
C SER A 29 -25.99 -2.49 4.61
N PHE A 30 -26.57 -1.29 4.59
CA PHE A 30 -25.95 -0.12 3.98
C PHE A 30 -24.75 0.41 4.78
N LEU A 31 -24.77 0.27 6.12
CA LEU A 31 -23.62 0.62 6.96
C LEU A 31 -22.45 -0.37 6.83
N ILE A 32 -22.72 -1.63 6.48
CA ILE A 32 -21.67 -2.64 6.27
C ILE A 32 -21.07 -2.56 4.85
N ALA A 33 -21.83 -2.02 3.88
CA ALA A 33 -21.39 -1.89 2.49
C ALA A 33 -20.44 -0.70 2.23
N THR A 34 -20.19 0.18 3.21
CA THR A 34 -19.32 1.36 3.03
C THR A 34 -17.89 1.18 3.55
N SER A 35 -17.50 -0.01 3.97
CA SER A 35 -16.09 -0.33 4.20
C SER A 35 -15.41 -0.91 2.96
N VAL A 36 -15.74 -0.41 1.76
CA VAL A 36 -14.75 -0.41 0.68
C VAL A 36 -13.70 0.58 1.16
N SER A 37 -12.65 0.04 1.74
CA SER A 37 -11.44 0.78 2.09
C SER A 37 -10.97 1.46 0.81
N ALA A 38 -11.43 2.68 0.55
CA ALA A 38 -10.78 3.57 -0.38
C ALA A 38 -9.33 3.58 0.09
N ARG A 39 -8.41 2.95 -0.67
CA ARG A 39 -6.98 2.97 -0.36
C ARG A 39 -6.60 4.43 -0.29
N LYS A 40 -6.40 4.88 0.94
CA LYS A 40 -6.17 6.27 1.28
C LYS A 40 -4.86 6.65 0.62
N THR A 41 -4.92 7.48 -0.41
CA THR A 41 -3.73 8.19 -0.88
C THR A 41 -3.32 9.16 0.23
N GLY A 42 -2.04 9.24 0.52
CA GLY A 42 -1.54 10.15 1.55
C GLY A 42 -0.65 9.47 2.58
N CYS A 43 -0.43 10.15 3.69
CA CYS A 43 0.49 9.75 4.74
C CYS A 43 -0.20 9.00 5.87
N GLU A 44 0.42 7.91 6.29
CA GLU A 44 0.19 7.23 7.55
C GLU A 44 1.48 7.34 8.39
N GLY A 45 1.41 7.86 9.61
CA GLY A 45 2.59 8.14 10.44
C GLY A 45 3.16 9.53 10.22
N ASN A 46 4.48 9.68 10.26
CA ASN A 46 5.17 10.96 10.10
C ASN A 46 5.97 11.01 8.78
N CYS A 47 5.32 11.40 7.69
CA CYS A 47 5.94 11.53 6.37
C CYS A 47 6.60 12.89 6.13
N LYS A 48 6.95 13.60 7.20
CA LYS A 48 7.71 14.84 7.14
C LYS A 48 9.06 14.67 7.83
N ASP A 49 9.03 14.34 9.13
CA ASP A 49 10.23 14.22 9.94
C ASP A 49 10.09 13.02 10.90
N GLY A 50 10.35 11.80 10.40
CA GLY A 50 10.20 10.57 11.17
C GLY A 50 9.85 9.36 10.31
N PHE A 51 9.27 8.32 10.92
CA PHE A 51 8.84 7.12 10.21
C PHE A 51 7.39 7.25 9.75
N GLY A 52 7.14 6.96 8.48
CA GLY A 52 5.81 7.00 7.91
C GLY A 52 5.68 6.25 6.60
N LYS A 53 4.44 5.95 6.23
CA LYS A 53 4.08 5.32 4.96
C LYS A 53 3.28 6.30 4.11
N TRP A 54 3.77 6.54 2.91
CA TRP A 54 3.09 7.35 1.91
C TRP A 54 2.53 6.47 0.80
N THR A 55 1.28 6.69 0.45
CA THR A 55 0.65 6.06 -0.72
C THR A 55 0.39 7.13 -1.78
N TYR A 56 1.03 6.98 -2.92
CA TYR A 56 0.90 7.87 -4.08
C TYR A 56 -0.39 7.57 -4.88
N THR A 57 -0.79 8.50 -5.73
CA THR A 57 -2.01 8.38 -6.58
C THR A 57 -1.94 7.21 -7.56
N ASP A 58 -0.75 6.86 -8.05
CA ASP A 58 -0.48 5.70 -8.91
C ASP A 58 -0.43 4.37 -8.13
N LYS A 59 -0.70 4.41 -6.80
CA LYS A 59 -0.64 3.28 -5.85
C LYS A 59 0.78 2.81 -5.50
N THR A 60 1.82 3.49 -5.95
CA THR A 60 3.16 3.31 -5.39
C THR A 60 3.12 3.61 -3.90
N THR A 61 3.87 2.86 -3.09
CA THR A 61 4.00 3.13 -1.66
C THR A 61 5.45 3.28 -1.28
N TYR A 62 5.72 4.17 -0.34
CA TYR A 62 6.99 4.23 0.38
C TYR A 62 6.74 4.12 1.87
N GLU A 63 7.45 3.24 2.54
CA GLU A 63 7.42 3.06 3.99
C GLU A 63 8.85 3.15 4.53
N GLY A 64 9.13 4.14 5.36
CA GLY A 64 10.49 4.40 5.85
C GLY A 64 10.63 5.74 6.53
N ASN A 65 11.89 6.18 6.66
CA ASN A 65 12.22 7.43 7.31
C ASN A 65 12.10 8.63 6.36
N TRP A 66 11.68 9.76 6.93
CA TRP A 66 11.49 11.03 6.26
C TRP A 66 12.24 12.15 6.99
N VAL A 67 12.83 13.07 6.23
CA VAL A 67 13.41 14.32 6.75
C VAL A 67 13.03 15.45 5.79
N GLY A 68 12.31 16.44 6.27
CA GLY A 68 11.85 17.57 5.45
C GLY A 68 11.02 17.12 4.24
N THR A 69 10.14 16.10 4.40
CA THR A 69 9.34 15.47 3.33
C THR A 69 10.15 14.68 2.28
N GLN A 70 11.43 14.47 2.49
CA GLN A 70 12.27 13.64 1.64
C GLN A 70 12.47 12.25 2.24
N LYS A 71 12.47 11.21 1.39
CA LYS A 71 12.84 9.86 1.80
C LYS A 71 14.30 9.84 2.24
N GLN A 72 14.60 9.34 3.46
CA GLN A 72 15.95 9.31 4.04
C GLN A 72 16.15 8.00 4.81
N GLY A 73 17.43 7.54 4.89
CA GLY A 73 17.77 6.32 5.63
C GLY A 73 17.10 5.07 5.07
N GLN A 74 16.77 4.13 5.93
CA GLN A 74 16.16 2.85 5.52
C GLN A 74 14.68 3.02 5.13
N GLY A 75 14.28 2.33 4.05
CA GLY A 75 12.90 2.32 3.61
C GLY A 75 12.62 1.23 2.59
N VAL A 76 11.32 1.04 2.33
CA VAL A 76 10.79 0.12 1.31
C VAL A 76 9.89 0.91 0.37
N GLU A 77 10.18 0.82 -0.90
CA GLU A 77 9.34 1.39 -1.97
C GLU A 77 8.77 0.26 -2.83
N THR A 78 7.44 0.28 -3.04
CA THR A 78 6.74 -0.77 -3.78
C THR A 78 5.89 -0.15 -4.88
N TRP A 79 6.03 -0.66 -6.10
CA TRP A 79 5.27 -0.21 -7.27
C TRP A 79 4.17 -1.20 -7.66
N PRO A 80 3.05 -0.73 -8.20
CA PRO A 80 1.94 -1.58 -8.63
C PRO A 80 2.31 -2.60 -9.70
N ASN A 81 3.36 -2.32 -10.48
CA ASN A 81 3.88 -3.22 -11.52
C ASN A 81 4.80 -4.33 -10.97
N GLY A 82 4.94 -4.43 -9.63
CA GLY A 82 5.65 -5.51 -8.96
C GLY A 82 7.12 -5.25 -8.65
N TYR A 83 7.68 -4.07 -8.95
CA TYR A 83 8.99 -3.69 -8.46
C TYR A 83 8.95 -3.41 -6.96
N ILE A 84 9.98 -3.83 -6.23
CA ILE A 84 10.15 -3.55 -4.80
C ILE A 84 11.61 -3.17 -4.57
N TYR A 85 11.86 -1.98 -4.02
CA TYR A 85 13.16 -1.60 -3.52
C TYR A 85 13.15 -1.58 -2.00
N LYS A 86 14.14 -2.21 -1.39
CA LYS A 86 14.39 -2.19 0.06
C LYS A 86 15.83 -1.81 0.32
N GLY A 87 16.07 -0.66 0.94
CA GLY A 87 17.42 -0.18 1.16
C GLY A 87 17.48 1.26 1.65
N GLU A 88 18.63 1.86 1.44
CA GLU A 88 18.92 3.21 1.86
C GLU A 88 18.43 4.24 0.84
N PHE A 89 17.91 5.35 1.39
CA PHE A 89 17.47 6.52 0.63
C PHE A 89 18.28 7.75 1.10
N LYS A 90 18.62 8.60 0.16
CA LYS A 90 19.19 9.92 0.40
C LYS A 90 18.52 10.93 -0.52
N ASN A 91 17.90 11.96 0.05
CA ASN A 91 17.18 12.99 -0.71
C ASN A 91 16.18 12.39 -1.72
N SER A 92 15.39 11.39 -1.27
CA SER A 92 14.41 10.64 -2.07
C SER A 92 14.99 9.76 -3.18
N MET A 93 16.28 9.60 -3.29
CA MET A 93 16.97 8.72 -4.26
C MET A 93 17.52 7.48 -3.57
N TRP A 94 17.56 6.35 -4.27
CA TRP A 94 18.23 5.14 -3.80
C TRP A 94 19.73 5.41 -3.64
N SER A 95 20.27 5.00 -2.51
CA SER A 95 21.65 5.28 -2.12
C SER A 95 22.17 4.16 -1.22
N GLY A 96 23.49 4.09 -1.00
CA GLY A 96 24.08 3.10 -0.10
C GLY A 96 23.74 1.68 -0.49
N LYS A 97 23.42 0.82 0.48
CA LYS A 97 23.09 -0.60 0.23
C LYS A 97 21.61 -0.81 0.07
N GLY A 98 21.21 -1.64 -0.91
CA GLY A 98 19.81 -1.94 -1.15
C GLY A 98 19.60 -3.14 -2.07
N ILE A 99 18.37 -3.66 -2.01
CA ILE A 99 17.89 -4.76 -2.83
C ILE A 99 16.73 -4.27 -3.69
N LEU A 100 16.86 -4.42 -5.00
CA LEU A 100 15.76 -4.26 -5.95
C LEU A 100 15.26 -5.64 -6.38
N THR A 101 13.97 -5.87 -6.21
CA THR A 101 13.28 -7.05 -6.73
C THR A 101 12.49 -6.65 -7.97
N PHE A 102 12.68 -7.37 -9.04
CA PHE A 102 12.00 -7.19 -10.32
C PHE A 102 10.70 -8.01 -10.36
N PRO A 103 9.70 -7.63 -11.18
CA PRO A 103 8.42 -8.35 -11.28
C PRO A 103 8.55 -9.83 -11.68
N ASN A 104 9.60 -10.18 -12.40
CA ASN A 104 9.90 -11.55 -12.82
C ASN A 104 10.67 -12.39 -11.75
N GLY A 105 10.87 -11.82 -10.55
CA GLY A 105 11.58 -12.47 -9.46
C GLY A 105 13.11 -12.33 -9.50
N ALA A 106 13.69 -11.71 -10.52
CA ALA A 106 15.12 -11.37 -10.51
C ALA A 106 15.40 -10.34 -9.40
N THR A 107 16.62 -10.28 -8.91
CA THR A 107 17.02 -9.30 -7.88
C THR A 107 18.37 -8.67 -8.19
N TYR A 108 18.55 -7.44 -7.73
CA TYR A 108 19.87 -6.86 -7.57
C TYR A 108 20.08 -6.53 -6.09
N ASN A 109 21.17 -7.03 -5.54
CA ASN A 109 21.60 -6.75 -4.16
C ASN A 109 22.99 -6.15 -4.21
N GLY A 110 23.11 -4.88 -3.85
CA GLY A 110 24.38 -4.17 -3.96
C GLY A 110 24.29 -2.71 -3.58
N GLU A 111 25.29 -1.96 -4.08
CA GLU A 111 25.44 -0.54 -3.83
C GLU A 111 24.68 0.29 -4.86
N TRP A 112 24.20 1.44 -4.40
CA TRP A 112 23.37 2.38 -5.14
C TRP A 112 23.90 3.81 -4.98
N ALA A 113 23.90 4.56 -6.05
CA ALA A 113 24.16 5.99 -6.02
C ALA A 113 23.21 6.72 -6.96
N ASN A 114 22.52 7.76 -6.46
CA ASN A 114 21.60 8.60 -7.23
C ASN A 114 20.55 7.79 -8.01
N GLY A 115 20.05 6.70 -7.41
CA GLY A 115 19.03 5.83 -8.02
C GLY A 115 19.56 4.78 -9.00
N PHE A 116 20.87 4.67 -9.20
CA PHE A 116 21.48 3.70 -10.09
C PHE A 116 22.31 2.65 -9.32
N MET A 117 22.35 1.40 -9.83
CA MET A 117 23.30 0.39 -9.40
C MET A 117 24.72 0.95 -9.61
N ASN A 118 25.51 1.07 -8.51
CA ASN A 118 26.80 1.74 -8.56
C ASN A 118 27.70 1.26 -7.42
N GLY A 119 28.80 0.60 -7.72
CA GLY A 119 29.67 -0.06 -6.78
C GLY A 119 29.54 -1.59 -6.84
N GLU A 120 29.85 -2.28 -5.76
CA GLU A 120 29.75 -3.72 -5.69
C GLU A 120 28.30 -4.20 -5.62
N GLY A 121 27.99 -5.28 -6.38
CA GLY A 121 26.65 -5.85 -6.35
C GLY A 121 26.54 -7.17 -7.08
N THR A 122 25.48 -7.89 -6.75
CA THR A 122 25.11 -9.17 -7.34
C THR A 122 23.73 -9.04 -7.99
N PHE A 123 23.66 -9.32 -9.26
CA PHE A 123 22.42 -9.50 -9.97
C PHE A 123 22.10 -10.99 -10.05
N THR A 124 20.92 -11.39 -9.57
CA THR A 124 20.43 -12.78 -9.62
C THR A 124 19.23 -12.80 -10.56
N TRP A 125 19.32 -13.59 -11.64
CA TRP A 125 18.20 -13.80 -12.56
C TRP A 125 17.11 -14.68 -11.95
N SER A 126 15.93 -14.69 -12.55
CA SER A 126 14.80 -15.53 -12.12
C SER A 126 15.08 -17.05 -12.21
N ASP A 127 16.05 -17.46 -12.99
CA ASP A 127 16.53 -18.86 -13.08
C ASP A 127 17.61 -19.20 -12.03
N GLY A 128 17.95 -18.25 -11.16
CA GLY A 128 18.93 -18.41 -10.08
C GLY A 128 20.38 -18.19 -10.49
N LYS A 129 20.66 -17.90 -11.76
CA LYS A 129 22.01 -17.51 -12.18
C LYS A 129 22.39 -16.18 -11.56
N GLU A 130 23.67 -15.99 -11.30
CA GLU A 130 24.19 -14.77 -10.67
C GLU A 130 25.30 -14.12 -11.51
N LYS A 131 25.35 -12.80 -11.44
CA LYS A 131 26.47 -11.99 -11.93
C LYS A 131 26.89 -11.02 -10.82
N LYS A 132 28.06 -11.29 -10.24
CA LYS A 132 28.64 -10.49 -9.16
C LYS A 132 29.82 -9.68 -9.68
N GLY A 133 29.95 -8.43 -9.27
CA GLY A 133 31.06 -7.56 -9.59
C GLY A 133 30.73 -6.08 -9.44
N ILE A 134 31.45 -5.25 -10.19
CA ILE A 134 31.33 -3.80 -10.14
C ILE A 134 30.26 -3.31 -11.13
N TRP A 135 29.44 -2.40 -10.67
CA TRP A 135 28.40 -1.75 -11.46
C TRP A 135 28.69 -0.24 -11.53
N LYS A 136 28.39 0.38 -12.63
CA LYS A 136 28.51 1.83 -12.81
C LYS A 136 27.33 2.36 -13.63
N ASN A 137 26.55 3.26 -13.01
CA ASN A 137 25.37 3.86 -13.64
C ASN A 137 24.42 2.81 -14.24
N GLY A 138 24.13 1.74 -13.49
CA GLY A 138 23.24 0.65 -13.89
C GLY A 138 23.85 -0.38 -14.86
N LYS A 139 25.12 -0.26 -15.25
CA LYS A 139 25.82 -1.16 -16.17
C LYS A 139 26.90 -1.94 -15.45
N PHE A 140 26.95 -3.24 -15.72
CA PHE A 140 28.05 -4.10 -15.24
C PHE A 140 29.36 -3.70 -15.92
N GLN A 141 30.43 -3.66 -15.13
CA GLN A 141 31.78 -3.42 -15.63
C GLN A 141 32.51 -4.76 -15.79
N GLU A 142 33.05 -5.00 -16.96
CA GLU A 142 33.87 -6.17 -17.28
C GLU A 142 35.33 -5.98 -16.83
#